data_afc9de594f9ceaae6e4142ec82d26b8d
#
_entry.id   afc9de594f9ceaae6e4142ec82d26b8d
#
_cell.length_a   1.000
_cell.length_b   1.000
_cell.length_c   1.000
_cell.angle_alpha   90.00
_cell.angle_beta   90.00
_cell.angle_gamma   90.00
#
_symmetry.space_group_name_H-M   'P 1'
#
loop_
_entity.id
_entity.type
_entity.pdbx_description
1 polymer ?
#
loop_
_entity_poly.entity_id
_entity_poly.type
_entity_poly.pdbx_seq_one_letter_code
_entity_poly.pdbx_strand_id
1 'polypeptide(L)'
;MALIDIPQYRSELAEIRKSLLAAGDALHIDHIREQLDELTEEMNQPEFWNDPDHSAKVNQKVSNLKNKLEHYEKLLSSADDIEVMLEMAEEEKDEDTVTEAVNELATLKEHTDALELETLMRGDYDDNDAVLSLHAGAGGTEAQDWTSMLYRMYTRYCEKMGFTVKVLDLLDGDEAGIKSVTFEVSGDHAYGYLRGEKGVHRLVRISPFDANARRHTSFASLDVAPMLEDDDSDIEINMKDVRVDTYHSSGAGGQNVNKTSSAVRMTHYPTGIVVSCQTERDQVQNRATCIKMLKAKLLELRERAKEEEMANIKGEMKKIEWGSQIRSYVFQPYTMVKDHRTNYESGNIDDVMDGNLEGFITAYLKMQ
;
A
#
# COMPACT_ATOMS: atom_id res chain seq x y z
N MET A 1 -14.07 16.12 36.79
CA MET A 1 -14.75 15.06 36.01
C MET A 1 -13.78 13.99 35.53
N ALA A 2 -12.57 14.34 35.08
CA ALA A 2 -11.58 13.39 34.59
C ALA A 2 -11.06 12.36 35.63
N LEU A 3 -10.96 12.73 36.89
CA LEU A 3 -10.54 11.83 37.98
C LEU A 3 -11.49 10.65 38.25
N ILE A 4 -12.75 10.75 37.83
CA ILE A 4 -13.76 9.71 38.07
C ILE A 4 -13.58 8.51 37.12
N ASP A 5 -12.92 8.71 36.00
CA ASP A 5 -12.78 7.73 34.92
C ASP A 5 -11.44 6.98 34.92
N ILE A 6 -10.54 7.23 35.89
CA ILE A 6 -9.23 6.53 35.98
C ILE A 6 -9.38 5.00 35.92
N PRO A 7 -10.33 4.35 36.64
CA PRO A 7 -10.52 2.90 36.50
C PRO A 7 -10.88 2.46 35.07
N GLN A 8 -11.59 3.28 34.31
CA GLN A 8 -11.92 2.99 32.92
C GLN A 8 -10.67 3.09 32.04
N TYR A 9 -9.85 4.13 32.20
CA TYR A 9 -8.60 4.28 31.46
C TYR A 9 -7.59 3.17 31.75
N ARG A 10 -7.50 2.71 33.02
CA ARG A 10 -6.69 1.52 33.37
C ARG A 10 -7.20 0.24 32.69
N SER A 11 -8.53 0.07 32.61
CA SER A 11 -9.10 -1.08 31.90
C SER A 11 -8.79 -1.02 30.40
N GLU A 12 -8.87 0.15 29.79
CA GLU A 12 -8.53 0.39 28.38
C GLU A 12 -7.03 0.14 28.13
N LEU A 13 -6.15 0.64 29.00
CA LEU A 13 -4.72 0.39 28.94
C LEU A 13 -4.40 -1.11 29.05
N ALA A 14 -5.09 -1.84 29.92
CA ALA A 14 -4.89 -3.29 30.08
C ALA A 14 -5.32 -4.06 28.81
N GLU A 15 -6.38 -3.62 28.12
CA GLU A 15 -6.79 -4.18 26.83
C GLU A 15 -5.74 -3.89 25.74
N ILE A 16 -5.25 -2.65 25.64
CA ILE A 16 -4.20 -2.26 24.69
C ILE A 16 -2.92 -3.08 24.96
N ARG A 17 -2.50 -3.22 26.22
CA ARG A 17 -1.32 -4.03 26.57
C ARG A 17 -1.48 -5.49 26.16
N LYS A 18 -2.68 -6.05 26.31
CA LYS A 18 -2.97 -7.42 25.86
C LYS A 18 -2.88 -7.53 24.32
N SER A 19 -3.39 -6.54 23.59
CA SER A 19 -3.25 -6.46 22.13
C SER A 19 -1.80 -6.34 21.70
N LEU A 20 -1.00 -5.49 22.36
CA LEU A 20 0.44 -5.36 22.10
C LEU A 20 1.20 -6.66 22.29
N LEU A 21 0.94 -7.40 23.38
CA LEU A 21 1.58 -8.69 23.61
C LEU A 21 1.19 -9.72 22.55
N ALA A 22 -0.10 -9.77 22.17
CA ALA A 22 -0.56 -10.67 21.11
C ALA A 22 0.05 -10.30 19.74
N ALA A 23 0.20 -8.99 19.44
CA ALA A 23 0.89 -8.53 18.26
C ALA A 23 2.38 -8.91 18.27
N GLY A 24 3.06 -8.79 19.41
CA GLY A 24 4.46 -9.22 19.58
C GLY A 24 4.67 -10.71 19.33
N ASP A 25 3.75 -11.55 19.82
CA ASP A 25 3.76 -13.00 19.56
C ASP A 25 3.55 -13.29 18.06
N ALA A 26 2.61 -12.60 17.42
CA ALA A 26 2.30 -12.77 15.99
C ALA A 26 3.41 -12.28 15.05
N LEU A 27 4.13 -11.23 15.44
CA LEU A 27 5.31 -10.71 14.75
C LEU A 27 6.59 -11.51 15.05
N HIS A 28 6.50 -12.51 15.93
CA HIS A 28 7.66 -13.31 16.33
C HIS A 28 8.83 -12.49 16.88
N ILE A 29 8.55 -11.51 17.75
CA ILE A 29 9.55 -10.58 18.28
C ILE A 29 10.77 -11.30 18.91
N ASP A 30 10.56 -12.41 19.58
CA ASP A 30 11.66 -13.19 20.14
C ASP A 30 12.58 -13.76 19.06
N HIS A 31 12.03 -14.19 17.93
CA HIS A 31 12.84 -14.65 16.79
C HIS A 31 13.58 -13.49 16.11
N ILE A 32 12.97 -12.29 16.06
CA ILE A 32 13.66 -11.09 15.58
C ILE A 32 14.89 -10.78 16.44
N ARG A 33 14.78 -10.93 17.77
CA ARG A 33 15.92 -10.76 18.69
C ARG A 33 17.02 -11.77 18.41
N GLU A 34 16.68 -13.05 18.27
CA GLU A 34 17.64 -14.11 17.92
C GLU A 34 18.35 -13.82 16.58
N GLN A 35 17.58 -13.44 15.55
CA GLN A 35 18.16 -13.07 14.25
C GLN A 35 19.07 -11.84 14.31
N LEU A 36 18.73 -10.83 15.12
CA LEU A 36 19.59 -9.67 15.34
C LEU A 36 20.91 -10.04 15.99
N ASP A 37 20.88 -10.93 16.97
CA ASP A 37 22.08 -11.43 17.64
C ASP A 37 22.98 -12.20 16.65
N GLU A 38 22.40 -13.13 15.86
CA GLU A 38 23.13 -13.88 14.82
C GLU A 38 23.76 -12.96 13.75
N LEU A 39 23.00 -12.02 13.20
CA LEU A 39 23.50 -11.09 12.18
C LEU A 39 24.55 -10.13 12.77
N THR A 40 24.40 -9.73 14.03
CA THR A 40 25.40 -8.90 14.72
C THR A 40 26.70 -9.68 14.94
N GLU A 41 26.64 -10.97 15.27
CA GLU A 41 27.81 -11.84 15.36
C GLU A 41 28.48 -12.02 14.01
N GLU A 42 27.70 -12.17 12.92
CA GLU A 42 28.22 -12.23 11.55
C GLU A 42 28.96 -10.93 11.17
N MET A 43 28.40 -9.75 11.46
CA MET A 43 29.00 -8.45 11.21
C MET A 43 30.33 -8.22 11.96
N ASN A 44 30.54 -8.89 13.10
CA ASN A 44 31.76 -8.82 13.87
C ASN A 44 32.89 -9.71 13.30
N GLN A 45 32.62 -10.54 12.30
CA GLN A 45 33.66 -11.39 11.69
C GLN A 45 34.59 -10.55 10.81
N PRO A 46 35.92 -10.76 10.86
CA PRO A 46 36.89 -9.97 10.09
C PRO A 46 36.69 -10.05 8.56
N GLU A 47 36.11 -11.13 8.07
CA GLU A 47 35.90 -11.39 6.65
C GLU A 47 34.62 -10.77 6.11
N PHE A 48 33.68 -10.36 6.97
CA PHE A 48 32.38 -9.79 6.61
C PHE A 48 32.48 -8.58 5.67
N TRP A 49 33.45 -7.71 5.89
CA TRP A 49 33.65 -6.47 5.15
C TRP A 49 34.38 -6.65 3.80
N ASN A 50 34.76 -7.88 3.46
CA ASN A 50 35.43 -8.18 2.19
C ASN A 50 34.45 -8.24 1.00
N ASP A 51 33.17 -8.43 1.26
CA ASP A 51 32.09 -8.42 0.26
C ASP A 51 31.16 -7.20 0.52
N PRO A 52 31.31 -6.09 -0.23
CA PRO A 52 30.51 -4.89 -0.02
C PRO A 52 29.02 -5.08 -0.26
N ASP A 53 28.65 -5.93 -1.25
CA ASP A 53 27.25 -6.16 -1.62
C ASP A 53 26.53 -6.96 -0.52
N HIS A 54 27.17 -8.04 -0.04
CA HIS A 54 26.66 -8.81 1.09
C HIS A 54 26.58 -7.98 2.37
N SER A 55 27.62 -7.20 2.69
CA SER A 55 27.65 -6.32 3.86
C SER A 55 26.55 -5.26 3.84
N ALA A 56 26.26 -4.69 2.66
CA ALA A 56 25.19 -3.71 2.52
C ALA A 56 23.81 -4.32 2.80
N LYS A 57 23.54 -5.52 2.28
CA LYS A 57 22.29 -6.26 2.50
C LYS A 57 22.07 -6.63 3.96
N VAL A 58 23.12 -7.19 4.59
CA VAL A 58 23.04 -7.55 6.02
C VAL A 58 22.82 -6.32 6.87
N ASN A 59 23.51 -5.20 6.60
CA ASN A 59 23.28 -3.95 7.32
C ASN A 59 21.86 -3.43 7.17
N GLN A 60 21.30 -3.49 5.97
CA GLN A 60 19.92 -3.08 5.72
C GLN A 60 18.94 -3.97 6.48
N LYS A 61 19.15 -5.30 6.45
CA LYS A 61 18.33 -6.26 7.19
C LYS A 61 18.39 -6.03 8.69
N VAL A 62 19.59 -5.81 9.25
CA VAL A 62 19.78 -5.49 10.67
C VAL A 62 19.06 -4.19 11.03
N SER A 63 19.20 -3.15 10.20
CA SER A 63 18.49 -1.87 10.43
C SER A 63 16.98 -2.04 10.47
N ASN A 64 16.41 -2.79 9.51
CA ASN A 64 14.97 -3.04 9.45
C ASN A 64 14.47 -3.83 10.67
N LEU A 65 15.15 -4.92 11.03
CA LEU A 65 14.79 -5.73 12.20
C LEU A 65 14.91 -4.92 13.51
N LYS A 66 15.96 -4.11 13.62
CA LYS A 66 16.18 -3.24 14.77
C LYS A 66 15.08 -2.18 14.89
N ASN A 67 14.69 -1.55 13.80
CA ASN A 67 13.61 -0.57 13.79
C ASN A 67 12.27 -1.21 14.22
N LYS A 68 11.96 -2.41 13.73
CA LYS A 68 10.75 -3.16 14.13
C LYS A 68 10.76 -3.47 15.64
N LEU A 69 11.88 -3.94 16.15
CA LEU A 69 12.04 -4.23 17.58
C LEU A 69 11.92 -2.98 18.45
N GLU A 70 12.64 -1.91 18.09
CA GLU A 70 12.61 -0.63 18.81
C GLU A 70 11.22 -0.01 18.81
N HIS A 71 10.48 -0.11 17.68
CA HIS A 71 9.11 0.36 17.60
C HIS A 71 8.20 -0.38 18.59
N TYR A 72 8.26 -1.71 18.60
CA TYR A 72 7.49 -2.53 19.52
C TYR A 72 7.84 -2.24 21.00
N GLU A 73 9.13 -2.18 21.35
CA GLU A 73 9.61 -1.91 22.70
C GLU A 73 9.20 -0.51 23.17
N LYS A 74 9.20 0.48 22.25
CA LYS A 74 8.73 1.83 22.54
C LYS A 74 7.24 1.86 22.89
N LEU A 75 6.40 1.10 22.19
CA LEU A 75 4.97 1.02 22.51
C LEU A 75 4.72 0.36 23.88
N LEU A 76 5.49 -0.68 24.22
CA LEU A 76 5.42 -1.29 25.57
C LEU A 76 5.86 -0.29 26.65
N SER A 77 6.96 0.44 26.43
CA SER A 77 7.42 1.47 27.37
C SER A 77 6.38 2.57 27.54
N SER A 78 5.76 3.03 26.44
CA SER A 78 4.68 4.04 26.53
C SER A 78 3.50 3.53 27.35
N ALA A 79 3.16 2.24 27.25
CA ALA A 79 2.10 1.66 28.07
C ALA A 79 2.48 1.65 29.58
N ASP A 80 3.74 1.40 29.91
CA ASP A 80 4.24 1.45 31.28
C ASP A 80 4.24 2.91 31.80
N ASP A 81 4.67 3.87 30.99
CA ASP A 81 4.70 5.28 31.35
C ASP A 81 3.28 5.82 31.63
N ILE A 82 2.29 5.47 30.79
CA ILE A 82 0.88 5.84 30.99
C ILE A 82 0.34 5.24 32.30
N GLU A 83 0.71 4.02 32.64
CA GLU A 83 0.30 3.39 33.91
C GLU A 83 0.82 4.18 35.10
N VAL A 84 2.09 4.59 35.09
CA VAL A 84 2.71 5.42 36.11
C VAL A 84 2.03 6.80 36.19
N MET A 85 1.74 7.41 35.04
CA MET A 85 1.04 8.71 35.01
C MET A 85 -0.35 8.62 35.65
N LEU A 86 -1.11 7.56 35.36
CA LEU A 86 -2.44 7.34 35.96
C LEU A 86 -2.35 7.07 37.48
N GLU A 87 -1.30 6.40 37.96
CA GLU A 87 -1.04 6.21 39.39
C GLU A 87 -0.73 7.53 40.09
N MET A 88 0.20 8.31 39.53
CA MET A 88 0.54 9.64 40.09
C MET A 88 -0.67 10.58 40.10
N ALA A 89 -1.43 10.61 39.01
CA ALA A 89 -2.63 11.44 38.92
C ALA A 89 -3.72 11.07 39.95
N GLU A 90 -3.83 9.78 40.27
CA GLU A 90 -4.75 9.29 41.31
C GLU A 90 -4.30 9.72 42.72
N GLU A 91 -2.99 9.61 43.00
CA GLU A 91 -2.40 9.96 44.30
C GLU A 91 -2.46 11.49 44.53
N GLU A 92 -2.08 12.29 43.55
CA GLU A 92 -1.98 13.75 43.65
C GLU A 92 -3.31 14.45 43.34
N LYS A 93 -4.30 13.73 42.79
CA LYS A 93 -5.59 14.26 42.30
C LYS A 93 -5.43 15.37 41.28
N ASP A 94 -4.47 15.20 40.40
CA ASP A 94 -4.11 16.16 39.34
C ASP A 94 -4.88 15.87 38.07
N GLU A 95 -5.81 16.78 37.70
CA GLU A 95 -6.60 16.66 36.47
C GLU A 95 -5.78 16.91 35.19
N ASP A 96 -4.71 17.68 35.27
CA ASP A 96 -3.86 17.98 34.10
C ASP A 96 -3.07 16.74 33.70
N THR A 97 -2.50 16.01 34.68
CA THR A 97 -1.81 14.75 34.46
C THR A 97 -2.76 13.66 33.91
N VAL A 98 -4.03 13.60 34.36
CA VAL A 98 -5.04 12.69 33.78
C VAL A 98 -5.29 13.03 32.32
N THR A 99 -5.40 14.31 31.98
CA THR A 99 -5.66 14.75 30.60
C THR A 99 -4.49 14.39 29.70
N GLU A 100 -3.25 14.53 30.16
CA GLU A 100 -2.05 14.13 29.43
C GLU A 100 -2.02 12.61 29.20
N ALA A 101 -2.23 11.83 30.26
CA ALA A 101 -2.28 10.36 30.17
C ALA A 101 -3.37 9.86 29.21
N VAL A 102 -4.55 10.51 29.15
CA VAL A 102 -5.63 10.18 28.21
C VAL A 102 -5.24 10.46 26.77
N ASN A 103 -4.55 11.56 26.51
CA ASN A 103 -4.06 11.88 25.17
C ASN A 103 -3.00 10.87 24.71
N GLU A 104 -2.07 10.51 25.59
CA GLU A 104 -1.07 9.49 25.29
C GLU A 104 -1.69 8.11 25.10
N LEU A 105 -2.72 7.75 25.89
CA LEU A 105 -3.48 6.52 25.74
C LEU A 105 -4.17 6.43 24.36
N ALA A 106 -4.76 7.54 23.89
CA ALA A 106 -5.35 7.60 22.56
C ALA A 106 -4.31 7.39 21.45
N THR A 107 -3.15 8.02 21.59
CA THR A 107 -2.02 7.86 20.65
C THR A 107 -1.48 6.42 20.67
N LEU A 108 -1.30 5.84 21.86
CA LEU A 108 -0.88 4.46 22.02
C LEU A 108 -1.85 3.48 21.37
N LYS A 109 -3.15 3.73 21.49
CA LYS A 109 -4.19 2.93 20.84
C LYS A 109 -4.08 2.96 19.32
N GLU A 110 -3.93 4.15 18.72
CA GLU A 110 -3.76 4.30 17.28
C GLU A 110 -2.54 3.52 16.78
N HIS A 111 -1.41 3.61 17.47
CA HIS A 111 -0.20 2.86 17.12
C HIS A 111 -0.35 1.35 17.32
N THR A 112 -1.08 0.93 18.35
CA THR A 112 -1.37 -0.50 18.58
C THR A 112 -2.27 -1.06 17.50
N ASP A 113 -3.31 -0.33 17.10
CA ASP A 113 -4.21 -0.73 16.01
C ASP A 113 -3.44 -0.85 14.68
N ALA A 114 -2.48 0.05 14.42
CA ALA A 114 -1.58 -0.04 13.25
C ALA A 114 -0.69 -1.29 13.32
N LEU A 115 -0.08 -1.56 14.48
CA LEU A 115 0.75 -2.76 14.69
C LEU A 115 -0.06 -4.06 14.53
N GLU A 116 -1.32 -4.10 15.02
CA GLU A 116 -2.22 -5.24 14.78
C GLU A 116 -2.45 -5.48 13.29
N LEU A 117 -2.59 -4.42 12.50
CA LEU A 117 -2.73 -4.53 11.04
C LEU A 117 -1.49 -5.12 10.37
N GLU A 118 -0.28 -4.75 10.84
CA GLU A 118 0.96 -5.34 10.36
C GLU A 118 0.99 -6.86 10.60
N THR A 119 0.44 -7.35 11.73
CA THR A 119 0.38 -8.81 11.99
C THR A 119 -0.50 -9.59 11.01
N LEU A 120 -1.41 -8.91 10.30
CA LEU A 120 -2.26 -9.50 9.27
C LEU A 120 -1.58 -9.56 7.90
N MET A 121 -0.46 -8.87 7.74
CA MET A 121 0.35 -8.86 6.53
C MET A 121 1.31 -10.06 6.55
N ARG A 122 0.85 -11.21 6.03
CA ARG A 122 1.57 -12.49 6.05
C ARG A 122 2.07 -12.93 4.69
N GLY A 123 1.91 -12.11 3.67
CA GLY A 123 2.39 -12.39 2.34
C GLY A 123 3.90 -12.15 2.24
N ASP A 124 4.61 -13.00 1.49
CA ASP A 124 6.07 -12.93 1.30
C ASP A 124 6.55 -11.57 0.74
N TYR A 125 5.63 -10.75 0.20
CA TYR A 125 5.93 -9.47 -0.45
C TYR A 125 5.21 -8.28 0.20
N ASP A 126 4.53 -8.50 1.34
CA ASP A 126 3.76 -7.44 2.00
C ASP A 126 4.65 -6.29 2.50
N ASP A 127 5.93 -6.56 2.79
CA ASP A 127 6.93 -5.56 3.20
C ASP A 127 7.48 -4.71 2.03
N ASN A 128 7.13 -5.05 0.78
CA ASN A 128 7.70 -4.39 -0.39
C ASN A 128 7.00 -3.08 -0.74
N ASP A 129 7.69 -2.25 -1.50
CA ASP A 129 7.11 -1.13 -2.23
C ASP A 129 6.07 -1.63 -3.25
N ALA A 130 5.11 -0.79 -3.60
CA ALA A 130 4.03 -1.13 -4.51
C ALA A 130 4.13 -0.37 -5.84
N VAL A 131 3.69 -1.01 -6.92
CA VAL A 131 3.43 -0.36 -8.22
C VAL A 131 1.94 -0.41 -8.49
N LEU A 132 1.33 0.76 -8.59
CA LEU A 132 -0.09 0.92 -8.87
C LEU A 132 -0.29 1.37 -10.33
N SER A 133 -1.24 0.75 -11.02
CA SER A 133 -1.63 1.13 -12.37
C SER A 133 -3.14 1.33 -12.46
N LEU A 134 -3.55 2.57 -12.68
CA LEU A 134 -4.95 2.95 -12.90
C LEU A 134 -5.25 3.05 -14.39
N HIS A 135 -6.37 2.51 -14.82
CA HIS A 135 -6.84 2.57 -16.21
C HIS A 135 -8.30 2.98 -16.27
N ALA A 136 -8.62 3.94 -17.14
CA ALA A 136 -10.00 4.29 -17.43
C ALA A 136 -10.71 3.13 -18.12
N GLY A 137 -11.86 2.73 -17.55
CA GLY A 137 -12.71 1.69 -18.09
C GLY A 137 -13.81 2.24 -19.00
N ALA A 138 -14.97 1.56 -18.99
CA ALA A 138 -16.13 2.01 -19.73
C ALA A 138 -16.70 3.33 -19.16
N GLY A 139 -16.95 4.32 -20.01
CA GLY A 139 -17.52 5.61 -19.62
C GLY A 139 -16.98 6.82 -20.41
N GLY A 140 -16.03 6.62 -21.33
CA GLY A 140 -15.45 7.72 -22.13
C GLY A 140 -14.75 8.77 -21.26
N THR A 141 -14.97 10.05 -21.53
CA THR A 141 -14.40 11.20 -20.78
C THR A 141 -14.71 11.12 -19.28
N GLU A 142 -15.90 10.65 -18.91
CA GLU A 142 -16.30 10.46 -17.51
C GLU A 142 -15.42 9.42 -16.77
N ALA A 143 -15.04 8.32 -17.45
CA ALA A 143 -14.15 7.32 -16.89
C ALA A 143 -12.70 7.83 -16.75
N GLN A 144 -12.27 8.69 -17.67
CA GLN A 144 -10.95 9.35 -17.58
C GLN A 144 -10.89 10.34 -16.42
N ASP A 145 -11.95 11.11 -16.20
CA ASP A 145 -12.07 11.99 -15.02
C ASP A 145 -12.12 11.17 -13.72
N TRP A 146 -12.88 10.07 -13.72
CA TRP A 146 -12.91 9.15 -12.59
C TRP A 146 -11.53 8.59 -12.23
N THR A 147 -10.74 8.21 -13.22
CA THR A 147 -9.35 7.75 -13.02
C THR A 147 -8.47 8.83 -12.39
N SER A 148 -8.63 10.08 -12.79
CA SER A 148 -7.95 11.22 -12.18
C SER A 148 -8.36 11.42 -10.70
N MET A 149 -9.65 11.28 -10.41
CA MET A 149 -10.14 11.36 -9.04
C MET A 149 -9.59 10.24 -8.15
N LEU A 150 -9.54 9.00 -8.65
CA LEU A 150 -8.95 7.87 -7.93
C LEU A 150 -7.44 8.08 -7.72
N TYR A 151 -6.71 8.53 -8.74
CA TYR A 151 -5.29 8.81 -8.62
C TYR A 151 -5.03 9.83 -7.50
N ARG A 152 -5.80 10.93 -7.46
CA ARG A 152 -5.72 11.91 -6.38
C ARG A 152 -6.05 11.31 -5.01
N MET A 153 -7.08 10.47 -4.92
CA MET A 153 -7.48 9.80 -3.68
C MET A 153 -6.35 8.91 -3.14
N TYR A 154 -5.74 8.08 -4.00
CA TYR A 154 -4.62 7.22 -3.57
C TYR A 154 -3.36 8.02 -3.24
N THR A 155 -3.05 9.07 -4.01
CA THR A 155 -1.92 9.96 -3.69
C THR A 155 -2.09 10.59 -2.29
N ARG A 156 -3.29 11.08 -1.97
CA ARG A 156 -3.58 11.65 -0.66
C ARG A 156 -3.53 10.62 0.47
N TYR A 157 -4.01 9.40 0.21
CA TYR A 157 -3.85 8.31 1.16
C TYR A 157 -2.36 8.04 1.43
N CYS A 158 -1.55 7.93 0.39
CA CYS A 158 -0.11 7.72 0.50
C CYS A 158 0.57 8.86 1.28
N GLU A 159 0.20 10.12 1.04
CA GLU A 159 0.70 11.27 1.78
C GLU A 159 0.37 11.18 3.29
N LYS A 160 -0.87 10.77 3.64
CA LYS A 160 -1.28 10.57 5.03
C LYS A 160 -0.52 9.46 5.73
N MET A 161 -0.23 8.37 5.01
CA MET A 161 0.56 7.24 5.51
C MET A 161 2.07 7.52 5.54
N GLY A 162 2.52 8.68 5.05
CA GLY A 162 3.94 9.03 4.96
C GLY A 162 4.67 8.31 3.82
N PHE A 163 3.93 7.70 2.87
CA PHE A 163 4.51 7.04 1.71
C PHE A 163 4.96 8.05 0.67
N THR A 164 6.02 7.72 -0.04
CA THR A 164 6.51 8.50 -1.18
C THR A 164 5.88 7.99 -2.47
N VAL A 165 5.32 8.91 -3.28
CA VAL A 165 4.71 8.58 -4.58
C VAL A 165 5.56 9.10 -5.71
N LYS A 166 5.91 8.22 -6.67
CA LYS A 166 6.66 8.57 -7.87
C LYS A 166 5.92 8.10 -9.11
N VAL A 167 5.54 9.04 -9.98
CA VAL A 167 4.89 8.72 -11.26
C VAL A 167 5.90 8.08 -12.21
N LEU A 168 5.57 6.91 -12.74
CA LEU A 168 6.38 6.17 -13.72
C LEU A 168 5.91 6.39 -15.14
N ASP A 169 4.59 6.43 -15.36
CA ASP A 169 3.97 6.67 -16.66
C ASP A 169 2.61 7.37 -16.47
N LEU A 170 2.32 8.34 -17.31
CA LEU A 170 1.06 9.09 -17.30
C LEU A 170 0.61 9.33 -18.73
N LEU A 171 -0.62 8.95 -19.01
CA LEU A 171 -1.30 9.24 -20.27
C LEU A 171 -2.58 10.02 -19.98
N ASP A 172 -2.58 11.29 -20.38
CA ASP A 172 -3.73 12.16 -20.22
C ASP A 172 -4.92 11.71 -21.10
N GLY A 173 -6.11 12.04 -20.68
CA GLY A 173 -7.33 11.87 -21.46
C GLY A 173 -7.40 12.83 -22.64
N ASP A 174 -8.17 12.46 -23.66
CA ASP A 174 -8.27 13.26 -24.89
C ASP A 174 -8.95 14.63 -24.67
N GLU A 175 -9.91 14.69 -23.76
CA GLU A 175 -10.69 15.92 -23.44
C GLU A 175 -10.51 16.35 -21.98
N ALA A 176 -10.46 15.40 -21.05
CA ALA A 176 -10.29 15.64 -19.61
C ALA A 176 -9.82 14.38 -18.90
N GLY A 177 -9.23 14.56 -17.72
CA GLY A 177 -8.84 13.47 -16.84
C GLY A 177 -7.63 12.68 -17.32
N ILE A 178 -7.50 11.45 -16.84
CA ILE A 178 -6.37 10.55 -17.08
C ILE A 178 -6.88 9.26 -17.72
N LYS A 179 -6.26 8.85 -18.82
CA LYS A 179 -6.55 7.58 -19.50
C LYS A 179 -5.88 6.41 -18.78
N SER A 180 -4.61 6.58 -18.40
CA SER A 180 -3.89 5.63 -17.58
C SER A 180 -2.77 6.33 -16.81
N VAL A 181 -2.51 5.86 -15.59
CA VAL A 181 -1.36 6.31 -14.80
C VAL A 181 -0.76 5.11 -14.08
N THR A 182 0.56 5.03 -14.11
CA THR A 182 1.34 4.05 -13.33
C THR A 182 2.28 4.83 -12.41
N PHE A 183 2.26 4.50 -11.14
CA PHE A 183 3.08 5.15 -10.12
C PHE A 183 3.59 4.14 -9.10
N GLU A 184 4.78 4.42 -8.60
CA GLU A 184 5.45 3.70 -7.53
C GLU A 184 5.06 4.33 -6.21
N VAL A 185 4.82 3.51 -5.22
CA VAL A 185 4.55 3.90 -3.83
C VAL A 185 5.59 3.23 -2.96
N SER A 186 6.46 4.04 -2.36
CA SER A 186 7.55 3.56 -1.49
C SER A 186 7.24 3.91 -0.05
N GLY A 187 7.35 2.92 0.82
CA GLY A 187 7.12 3.06 2.25
C GLY A 187 6.97 1.69 2.92
N ASP A 188 6.97 1.70 4.23
CA ASP A 188 6.90 0.47 5.03
C ASP A 188 5.57 -0.24 4.79
N HIS A 189 5.62 -1.52 4.36
CA HIS A 189 4.46 -2.33 4.02
C HIS A 189 3.52 -1.74 2.93
N ALA A 190 4.03 -0.88 2.02
CA ALA A 190 3.19 -0.19 1.04
C ALA A 190 2.37 -1.18 0.19
N TYR A 191 2.96 -2.30 -0.26
CA TYR A 191 2.23 -3.33 -0.99
C TYR A 191 1.20 -4.04 -0.10
N GLY A 192 1.55 -4.39 1.13
CA GLY A 192 0.67 -5.06 2.08
C GLY A 192 -0.64 -4.30 2.31
N TYR A 193 -0.55 -2.98 2.50
CA TYR A 193 -1.72 -2.11 2.64
C TYR A 193 -2.53 -1.99 1.34
N LEU A 194 -1.86 -1.85 0.20
CA LEU A 194 -2.52 -1.48 -1.06
C LEU A 194 -2.96 -2.67 -1.92
N ARG A 195 -2.45 -3.89 -1.69
CA ARG A 195 -2.81 -5.09 -2.47
C ARG A 195 -4.32 -5.36 -2.49
N GLY A 196 -5.00 -5.04 -1.38
CA GLY A 196 -6.44 -5.17 -1.26
C GLY A 196 -7.24 -4.18 -2.11
N GLU A 197 -6.63 -3.12 -2.60
CA GLU A 197 -7.30 -2.12 -3.43
C GLU A 197 -7.38 -2.50 -4.92
N LYS A 198 -6.71 -3.58 -5.31
CA LYS A 198 -6.75 -4.13 -6.66
C LYS A 198 -8.15 -4.52 -7.06
N GLY A 199 -8.62 -3.99 -8.21
CA GLY A 199 -9.91 -4.33 -8.78
C GLY A 199 -10.59 -3.19 -9.51
N VAL A 200 -11.91 -3.32 -9.71
CA VAL A 200 -12.72 -2.34 -10.43
C VAL A 200 -13.45 -1.42 -9.46
N HIS A 201 -13.29 -0.12 -9.66
CA HIS A 201 -13.93 0.94 -8.90
C HIS A 201 -15.05 1.57 -9.73
N ARG A 202 -16.28 1.52 -9.21
CA ARG A 202 -17.48 2.02 -9.87
C ARG A 202 -17.88 3.39 -9.34
N LEU A 203 -17.97 4.37 -10.22
CA LEU A 203 -18.52 5.70 -9.94
C LEU A 203 -19.99 5.77 -10.36
N VAL A 204 -20.82 6.41 -9.54
CA VAL A 204 -22.19 6.80 -9.87
C VAL A 204 -22.41 8.25 -9.47
N ARG A 205 -22.48 9.16 -10.45
CA ARG A 205 -22.70 10.59 -10.22
C ARG A 205 -23.47 11.24 -11.37
N ILE A 206 -23.94 12.47 -11.16
CA ILE A 206 -24.36 13.35 -12.26
C ILE A 206 -23.11 13.82 -12.97
N SER A 207 -23.00 13.53 -14.28
CA SER A 207 -21.80 13.84 -15.07
C SER A 207 -21.68 15.34 -15.28
N PRO A 208 -20.50 15.96 -15.00
CA PRO A 208 -20.24 17.34 -15.35
C PRO A 208 -20.06 17.55 -16.87
N PHE A 209 -19.89 16.47 -17.63
CA PHE A 209 -19.70 16.48 -19.09
C PHE A 209 -21.03 16.28 -19.85
N ASP A 210 -22.14 15.94 -19.17
CA ASP A 210 -23.46 15.78 -19.79
C ASP A 210 -24.30 17.06 -19.62
N ALA A 211 -24.55 17.77 -20.71
CA ALA A 211 -25.38 18.98 -20.72
C ALA A 211 -26.80 18.74 -20.16
N ASN A 212 -27.30 17.50 -20.16
CA ASN A 212 -28.62 17.15 -19.61
C ASN A 212 -28.57 16.80 -18.13
N ALA A 213 -27.42 16.90 -17.46
CA ALA A 213 -27.23 16.58 -16.05
C ALA A 213 -27.75 15.18 -15.65
N ARG A 214 -27.62 14.20 -16.55
CA ARG A 214 -28.05 12.83 -16.27
C ARG A 214 -27.03 12.12 -15.39
N ARG A 215 -27.52 11.15 -14.63
CA ARG A 215 -26.70 10.28 -13.82
C ARG A 215 -26.00 9.22 -14.69
N HIS A 216 -24.68 9.17 -14.61
CA HIS A 216 -23.85 8.23 -15.32
C HIS A 216 -23.20 7.23 -14.37
N THR A 217 -22.83 6.10 -14.91
CA THR A 217 -22.03 5.07 -14.23
C THR A 217 -20.74 4.89 -15.04
N SER A 218 -19.59 5.04 -14.39
CA SER A 218 -18.29 4.89 -15.01
C SER A 218 -17.42 3.95 -14.19
N PHE A 219 -16.46 3.33 -14.83
CA PHE A 219 -15.59 2.35 -14.22
C PHE A 219 -14.13 2.73 -14.47
N ALA A 220 -13.30 2.47 -13.47
CA ALA A 220 -11.84 2.49 -13.58
C ALA A 220 -11.30 1.24 -12.89
N SER A 221 -10.20 0.69 -13.40
CA SER A 221 -9.53 -0.45 -12.78
C SER A 221 -8.23 -0.01 -12.14
N LEU A 222 -7.97 -0.52 -10.94
CA LEU A 222 -6.70 -0.43 -10.27
C LEU A 222 -6.02 -1.80 -10.28
N ASP A 223 -4.78 -1.82 -10.70
CA ASP A 223 -3.89 -2.97 -10.60
C ASP A 223 -2.78 -2.63 -9.58
N VAL A 224 -2.45 -3.57 -8.72
CA VAL A 224 -1.42 -3.42 -7.68
C VAL A 224 -0.47 -4.60 -7.76
N ALA A 225 0.83 -4.33 -7.80
CA ALA A 225 1.88 -5.33 -7.84
C ALA A 225 3.03 -4.93 -6.89
N PRO A 226 3.74 -5.89 -6.27
CA PRO A 226 4.90 -5.59 -5.45
C PRO A 226 6.07 -5.11 -6.30
N MET A 227 6.88 -4.18 -5.78
CA MET A 227 8.16 -3.83 -6.35
C MET A 227 9.22 -4.78 -5.81
N LEU A 228 9.95 -5.45 -6.70
CA LEU A 228 11.03 -6.35 -6.32
C LEU A 228 12.37 -5.62 -6.45
N GLU A 229 13.24 -5.80 -5.46
CA GLU A 229 14.65 -5.44 -5.57
C GLU A 229 15.38 -6.39 -6.52
N ASP A 230 16.51 -5.96 -7.11
CA ASP A 230 17.20 -6.70 -8.18
C ASP A 230 17.67 -8.09 -7.76
N ASP A 231 17.75 -8.37 -6.44
CA ASP A 231 18.28 -9.61 -5.88
C ASP A 231 17.23 -10.65 -5.44
N ASP A 232 15.96 -10.23 -5.26
CA ASP A 232 14.90 -11.13 -4.74
C ASP A 232 14.18 -11.93 -5.84
N SER A 233 14.68 -11.91 -7.06
CA SER A 233 13.96 -12.56 -8.14
C SER A 233 14.51 -13.94 -8.47
N ASP A 234 13.88 -14.98 -7.99
CA ASP A 234 13.86 -16.32 -8.62
C ASP A 234 13.27 -16.30 -10.06
N ILE A 235 12.85 -15.12 -10.54
CA ILE A 235 12.32 -14.94 -11.88
C ILE A 235 13.43 -14.35 -12.76
N GLU A 236 14.13 -15.22 -13.49
CA GLU A 236 14.98 -14.81 -14.57
C GLU A 236 14.14 -14.44 -15.80
N ILE A 237 14.18 -13.16 -16.18
CA ILE A 237 13.56 -12.72 -17.43
C ILE A 237 14.53 -12.99 -18.59
N ASN A 238 14.18 -13.95 -19.45
CA ASN A 238 14.91 -14.15 -20.69
C ASN A 238 14.60 -12.98 -21.64
N MET A 239 15.57 -12.11 -21.85
CA MET A 239 15.41 -10.93 -22.71
C MET A 239 15.09 -11.26 -24.18
N LYS A 240 15.21 -12.52 -24.62
CA LYS A 240 14.78 -12.98 -25.94
C LYS A 240 13.26 -13.04 -26.07
N ASP A 241 12.57 -13.21 -24.93
CA ASP A 241 11.12 -13.29 -24.85
C ASP A 241 10.47 -11.92 -24.58
N VAL A 242 11.29 -10.85 -24.50
CA VAL A 242 10.84 -9.48 -24.27
C VAL A 242 11.10 -8.60 -25.47
N ARG A 243 10.04 -8.08 -26.07
CA ARG A 243 10.13 -7.02 -27.06
C ARG A 243 10.29 -5.67 -26.35
N VAL A 244 11.33 -4.92 -26.74
CA VAL A 244 11.60 -3.59 -26.22
C VAL A 244 11.36 -2.58 -27.34
N ASP A 245 10.35 -1.74 -27.18
CA ASP A 245 10.04 -0.63 -28.08
C ASP A 245 10.40 0.68 -27.40
N THR A 246 11.13 1.55 -28.13
CA THR A 246 11.41 2.92 -27.68
C THR A 246 10.55 3.89 -28.45
N TYR A 247 9.99 4.89 -27.76
CA TYR A 247 9.13 5.90 -28.37
C TYR A 247 9.38 7.28 -27.77
N HIS A 248 8.83 8.30 -28.42
CA HIS A 248 8.92 9.66 -27.90
C HIS A 248 7.96 9.82 -26.71
N SER A 249 8.49 10.33 -25.58
CA SER A 249 7.64 10.63 -24.43
C SER A 249 6.56 11.67 -24.80
N SER A 250 5.32 11.39 -24.44
CA SER A 250 4.21 12.34 -24.59
C SER A 250 4.09 13.16 -23.31
N GLY A 251 4.18 14.49 -23.41
CA GLY A 251 4.03 15.40 -22.28
C GLY A 251 4.32 16.86 -22.68
N ALA A 252 3.89 17.81 -21.85
CA ALA A 252 4.16 19.24 -21.99
C ALA A 252 5.65 19.53 -21.72
N GLY A 253 6.52 19.27 -22.69
CA GLY A 253 7.96 19.50 -22.63
C GLY A 253 8.47 20.22 -23.88
N GLY A 254 9.55 21.01 -23.73
CA GLY A 254 10.16 21.78 -24.79
C GLY A 254 10.74 20.92 -25.93
N GLN A 255 11.28 21.57 -26.99
CA GLN A 255 11.76 20.94 -28.24
C GLN A 255 12.69 19.72 -28.08
N ASN A 256 13.33 19.50 -26.93
CA ASN A 256 14.19 18.35 -26.69
C ASN A 256 13.41 17.06 -26.32
N VAL A 257 12.24 17.17 -25.69
CA VAL A 257 11.39 16.02 -25.33
C VAL A 257 10.84 15.32 -26.57
N ASN A 258 10.54 16.09 -27.59
CA ASN A 258 10.01 15.59 -28.89
C ASN A 258 11.08 15.05 -29.86
N LYS A 259 12.38 15.12 -29.51
CA LYS A 259 13.49 14.65 -30.34
C LYS A 259 14.19 13.42 -29.85
N THR A 260 14.05 13.08 -28.54
CA THR A 260 14.72 11.91 -27.93
C THR A 260 13.70 10.83 -27.59
N SER A 261 13.91 9.61 -28.12
CA SER A 261 13.09 8.43 -27.80
C SER A 261 13.54 7.85 -26.46
N SER A 262 13.29 8.56 -25.36
CA SER A 262 13.67 8.12 -24.00
C SER A 262 12.65 7.19 -23.35
N ALA A 263 11.39 7.21 -23.78
CA ALA A 263 10.35 6.34 -23.28
C ALA A 263 10.56 4.89 -23.74
N VAL A 264 10.38 3.93 -22.83
CA VAL A 264 10.55 2.50 -23.08
C VAL A 264 9.25 1.77 -22.79
N ARG A 265 8.87 0.87 -23.71
CA ARG A 265 7.78 -0.09 -23.54
C ARG A 265 8.35 -1.48 -23.69
N MET A 266 8.01 -2.37 -22.77
CA MET A 266 8.36 -3.78 -22.84
C MET A 266 7.11 -4.64 -22.95
N THR A 267 7.16 -5.62 -23.85
CA THR A 267 6.10 -6.61 -24.03
C THR A 267 6.71 -7.98 -23.84
N HIS A 268 6.25 -8.72 -22.86
CA HIS A 268 6.67 -10.10 -22.63
C HIS A 268 5.79 -11.03 -23.45
N TYR A 269 6.35 -11.68 -24.48
CA TYR A 269 5.59 -12.48 -25.43
C TYR A 269 4.82 -13.65 -24.82
N PRO A 270 5.41 -14.46 -23.89
CA PRO A 270 4.71 -15.62 -23.34
C PRO A 270 3.47 -15.27 -22.52
N THR A 271 3.49 -14.14 -21.81
CA THR A 271 2.39 -13.73 -20.91
C THR A 271 1.52 -12.60 -21.47
N GLY A 272 1.98 -11.94 -22.56
CA GLY A 272 1.31 -10.78 -23.12
C GLY A 272 1.36 -9.51 -22.23
N ILE A 273 2.13 -9.53 -21.15
CA ILE A 273 2.27 -8.37 -20.25
C ILE A 273 2.96 -7.23 -20.98
N VAL A 274 2.40 -6.02 -20.87
CA VAL A 274 2.98 -4.79 -21.39
C VAL A 274 3.23 -3.85 -20.21
N VAL A 275 4.44 -3.31 -20.12
CA VAL A 275 4.85 -2.26 -19.19
C VAL A 275 5.49 -1.11 -19.93
N SER A 276 5.34 0.11 -19.44
CA SER A 276 5.97 1.30 -20.03
C SER A 276 6.48 2.24 -18.95
N CYS A 277 7.60 2.92 -19.23
CA CYS A 277 8.18 3.96 -18.39
C CYS A 277 8.73 5.09 -19.24
N GLN A 278 8.44 6.33 -18.84
CA GLN A 278 8.91 7.56 -19.52
C GLN A 278 9.36 8.65 -18.55
N THR A 279 9.58 8.28 -17.28
CA THR A 279 9.84 9.22 -16.19
C THR A 279 11.21 9.87 -16.27
N GLU A 280 12.22 9.10 -16.64
CA GLU A 280 13.59 9.57 -16.65
C GLU A 280 13.98 10.09 -18.05
N ARG A 281 14.97 11.03 -18.07
CA ARG A 281 15.53 11.55 -19.33
C ARG A 281 16.43 10.53 -20.03
N ASP A 282 16.90 9.53 -19.27
CA ASP A 282 17.80 8.48 -19.78
C ASP A 282 17.01 7.21 -20.09
N GLN A 283 17.16 6.75 -21.34
CA GLN A 283 16.56 5.51 -21.83
C GLN A 283 17.03 4.28 -21.03
N VAL A 284 18.28 4.28 -20.52
CA VAL A 284 18.83 3.14 -19.75
C VAL A 284 18.12 3.00 -18.40
N GLN A 285 17.86 4.13 -17.73
CA GLN A 285 17.14 4.13 -16.46
C GLN A 285 15.65 3.72 -16.65
N ASN A 286 14.97 4.25 -17.67
CA ASN A 286 13.62 3.84 -18.02
C ASN A 286 13.55 2.33 -18.35
N ARG A 287 14.57 1.80 -19.02
CA ARG A 287 14.68 0.36 -19.31
C ARG A 287 14.82 -0.46 -18.02
N ALA A 288 15.68 -0.05 -17.10
CA ALA A 288 15.87 -0.74 -15.82
C ALA A 288 14.55 -0.76 -15.01
N THR A 289 13.84 0.38 -14.94
CA THR A 289 12.54 0.47 -14.27
C THR A 289 11.49 -0.43 -14.95
N CYS A 290 11.43 -0.48 -16.28
CA CYS A 290 10.53 -1.40 -16.99
C CYS A 290 10.84 -2.88 -16.68
N ILE A 291 12.11 -3.25 -16.52
CA ILE A 291 12.47 -4.62 -16.13
C ILE A 291 11.94 -4.93 -14.72
N LYS A 292 12.12 -4.03 -13.76
CA LYS A 292 11.57 -4.19 -12.39
C LYS A 292 10.04 -4.34 -12.42
N MET A 293 9.34 -3.48 -13.15
CA MET A 293 7.89 -3.55 -13.31
C MET A 293 7.43 -4.86 -13.97
N LEU A 294 8.19 -5.36 -14.96
CA LEU A 294 7.88 -6.62 -15.62
C LEU A 294 8.08 -7.81 -14.68
N LYS A 295 9.18 -7.82 -13.90
CA LYS A 295 9.43 -8.81 -12.86
C LYS A 295 8.28 -8.85 -11.84
N ALA A 296 7.88 -7.70 -11.32
CA ALA A 296 6.77 -7.58 -10.38
C ALA A 296 5.45 -8.19 -10.94
N LYS A 297 5.12 -7.88 -12.20
CA LYS A 297 3.91 -8.45 -12.83
C LYS A 297 4.01 -9.95 -13.12
N LEU A 298 5.19 -10.45 -13.44
CA LEU A 298 5.41 -11.89 -13.62
C LEU A 298 5.27 -12.66 -12.31
N LEU A 299 5.76 -12.06 -11.22
CA LEU A 299 5.59 -12.64 -9.88
C LEU A 299 4.12 -12.72 -9.49
N GLU A 300 3.37 -11.65 -9.67
CA GLU A 300 1.93 -11.63 -9.41
C GLU A 300 1.20 -12.76 -10.17
N LEU A 301 1.56 -12.98 -11.44
CA LEU A 301 1.01 -14.10 -12.21
C LEU A 301 1.36 -15.46 -11.62
N ARG A 302 2.60 -15.62 -11.12
CA ARG A 302 3.05 -16.88 -10.48
C ARG A 302 2.31 -17.13 -9.17
N GLU A 303 2.13 -16.10 -8.34
CA GLU A 303 1.34 -16.20 -7.10
C GLU A 303 -0.11 -16.56 -7.40
N ARG A 304 -0.73 -15.87 -8.36
CA ARG A 304 -2.10 -16.17 -8.77
C ARG A 304 -2.25 -17.60 -9.31
N ALA A 305 -1.27 -18.10 -10.08
CA ALA A 305 -1.28 -19.47 -10.54
C ALA A 305 -1.18 -20.48 -9.38
N LYS A 306 -0.37 -20.18 -8.35
CA LYS A 306 -0.30 -20.98 -7.12
C LYS A 306 -1.62 -20.94 -6.33
N GLU A 307 -2.24 -19.76 -6.23
CA GLU A 307 -3.54 -19.62 -5.57
C GLU A 307 -4.65 -20.37 -6.32
N GLU A 308 -4.67 -20.32 -7.67
CA GLU A 308 -5.61 -21.07 -8.51
C GLU A 308 -5.38 -22.57 -8.38
N GLU A 309 -4.14 -23.03 -8.31
CA GLU A 309 -3.80 -24.44 -8.08
C GLU A 309 -4.25 -24.92 -6.70
N MET A 310 -4.02 -24.12 -5.64
CA MET A 310 -4.53 -24.39 -4.29
C MET A 310 -6.07 -24.36 -4.23
N ALA A 311 -6.71 -23.44 -4.95
CA ALA A 311 -8.16 -23.36 -5.03
C ALA A 311 -8.77 -24.57 -5.76
N ASN A 312 -8.11 -25.05 -6.82
CA ASN A 312 -8.50 -26.28 -7.52
C ASN A 312 -8.36 -27.53 -6.64
N ILE A 313 -7.36 -27.59 -5.78
CA ILE A 313 -7.18 -28.65 -4.78
C ILE A 313 -8.26 -28.57 -3.69
N LYS A 314 -8.77 -27.37 -3.37
CA LYS A 314 -9.80 -27.12 -2.36
C LYS A 314 -11.25 -27.19 -2.88
N GLY A 315 -11.47 -27.34 -4.21
CA GLY A 315 -12.79 -27.42 -4.85
C GLY A 315 -13.37 -26.07 -5.27
N GLU A 316 -13.94 -26.04 -6.47
CA GLU A 316 -14.48 -24.94 -7.28
C GLU A 316 -14.77 -23.60 -6.59
N MET A 317 -13.93 -22.59 -6.84
CA MET A 317 -14.36 -21.20 -6.76
C MET A 317 -14.87 -20.73 -8.14
N LYS A 318 -16.07 -20.17 -8.14
CA LYS A 318 -16.78 -19.69 -9.33
C LYS A 318 -15.96 -18.67 -10.12
N LYS A 319 -15.83 -18.86 -11.43
CA LYS A 319 -15.25 -17.91 -12.39
C LYS A 319 -15.87 -16.53 -12.24
N ILE A 320 -14.99 -15.51 -12.17
CA ILE A 320 -15.37 -14.12 -12.08
C ILE A 320 -15.68 -13.61 -13.50
N GLU A 321 -16.97 -13.57 -13.83
CA GLU A 321 -17.49 -12.83 -14.99
C GLU A 321 -18.45 -11.76 -14.48
N TRP A 322 -18.33 -10.51 -14.97
CA TRP A 322 -19.25 -9.37 -14.79
C TRP A 322 -19.82 -9.21 -13.38
N GLY A 323 -19.07 -8.60 -12.48
CA GLY A 323 -19.45 -8.39 -11.07
C GLY A 323 -18.24 -8.13 -10.17
N SER A 324 -17.07 -8.04 -10.74
CA SER A 324 -15.79 -7.92 -10.00
C SER A 324 -15.49 -6.50 -9.52
N GLN A 325 -16.51 -5.61 -9.43
CA GLN A 325 -16.32 -4.34 -8.77
C GLN A 325 -16.08 -4.55 -7.28
N ILE A 326 -14.92 -4.13 -6.81
CA ILE A 326 -14.57 -4.23 -5.39
C ILE A 326 -15.27 -3.15 -4.58
N ARG A 327 -15.42 -1.93 -5.16
CA ARG A 327 -15.97 -0.77 -4.45
C ARG A 327 -16.83 0.09 -5.35
N SER A 328 -17.96 0.58 -4.81
CA SER A 328 -18.85 1.53 -5.48
C SER A 328 -18.86 2.86 -4.75
N TYR A 329 -18.77 3.94 -5.52
CA TYR A 329 -18.78 5.32 -5.05
C TYR A 329 -20.00 6.01 -5.63
N VAL A 330 -20.98 6.32 -4.79
CA VAL A 330 -22.25 6.94 -5.16
C VAL A 330 -22.29 8.36 -4.61
N PHE A 331 -22.33 9.35 -5.52
CA PHE A 331 -22.44 10.76 -5.16
C PHE A 331 -23.89 11.25 -5.13
N GLN A 332 -24.76 10.69 -5.99
CA GLN A 332 -26.18 11.03 -6.06
C GLN A 332 -27.04 9.79 -6.33
N PRO A 333 -28.28 9.73 -5.79
CA PRO A 333 -29.04 10.71 -5.00
C PRO A 333 -28.67 10.74 -3.49
N TYR A 334 -27.84 9.85 -3.06
CA TYR A 334 -27.27 9.78 -1.70
C TYR A 334 -25.76 9.57 -1.80
N THR A 335 -25.04 9.94 -0.77
CA THR A 335 -23.59 9.74 -0.70
C THR A 335 -23.29 8.42 -0.01
N MET A 336 -22.49 7.55 -0.67
CA MET A 336 -22.08 6.27 -0.08
C MET A 336 -20.87 5.72 -0.83
N VAL A 337 -19.89 5.25 -0.09
CA VAL A 337 -18.83 4.38 -0.60
C VAL A 337 -19.00 3.02 0.05
N LYS A 338 -19.07 1.96 -0.75
CA LYS A 338 -19.27 0.59 -0.25
C LYS A 338 -18.30 -0.37 -0.91
N ASP A 339 -17.55 -1.11 -0.09
CA ASP A 339 -16.78 -2.27 -0.52
C ASP A 339 -17.67 -3.52 -0.52
N HIS A 340 -17.75 -4.19 -1.68
CA HIS A 340 -18.65 -5.34 -1.87
C HIS A 340 -18.08 -6.64 -1.31
N ARG A 341 -16.80 -6.68 -0.98
CA ARG A 341 -16.12 -7.86 -0.42
C ARG A 341 -16.30 -7.94 1.09
N THR A 342 -16.05 -6.82 1.77
CA THR A 342 -16.11 -6.72 3.22
C THR A 342 -17.48 -6.26 3.74
N ASN A 343 -18.32 -5.68 2.86
CA ASN A 343 -19.52 -4.93 3.20
C ASN A 343 -19.27 -3.67 4.05
N TYR A 344 -18.03 -3.25 4.20
CA TYR A 344 -17.73 -1.97 4.86
C TYR A 344 -18.24 -0.81 4.01
N GLU A 345 -18.89 0.18 4.66
CA GLU A 345 -19.47 1.33 3.97
C GLU A 345 -19.25 2.62 4.76
N SER A 346 -19.06 3.72 4.03
CA SER A 346 -18.92 5.07 4.57
C SER A 346 -19.90 6.00 3.85
N GLY A 347 -20.64 6.80 4.61
CA GLY A 347 -21.51 7.85 4.06
C GLY A 347 -20.77 9.14 3.71
N ASN A 348 -19.53 9.31 4.22
CA ASN A 348 -18.71 10.50 3.98
C ASN A 348 -17.80 10.29 2.77
N ILE A 349 -18.35 10.51 1.56
CA ILE A 349 -17.61 10.29 0.32
C ILE A 349 -16.47 11.29 0.13
N ASP A 350 -16.61 12.51 0.62
CA ASP A 350 -15.60 13.56 0.48
C ASP A 350 -14.34 13.19 1.27
N ASP A 351 -14.51 12.67 2.48
CA ASP A 351 -13.42 12.18 3.31
C ASP A 351 -12.68 11.00 2.67
N VAL A 352 -13.43 10.05 2.09
CA VAL A 352 -12.84 8.93 1.35
C VAL A 352 -12.05 9.43 0.13
N MET A 353 -12.61 10.38 -0.63
CA MET A 353 -11.93 10.98 -1.79
C MET A 353 -10.73 11.85 -1.41
N ASP A 354 -10.67 12.30 -0.15
CA ASP A 354 -9.51 12.97 0.46
C ASP A 354 -8.46 11.98 1.02
N GLY A 355 -8.63 10.68 0.74
CA GLY A 355 -7.65 9.64 1.06
C GLY A 355 -7.88 8.96 2.42
N ASN A 356 -9.06 9.06 3.04
CA ASN A 356 -9.38 8.27 4.21
C ASN A 356 -9.87 6.86 3.79
N LEU A 357 -8.91 5.97 3.48
CA LEU A 357 -9.16 4.60 3.03
C LEU A 357 -8.94 3.56 4.14
N GLU A 358 -8.47 3.97 5.29
CA GLU A 358 -8.02 3.10 6.38
C GLU A 358 -9.08 2.09 6.81
N GLY A 359 -10.34 2.52 6.98
CA GLY A 359 -11.44 1.61 7.33
C GLY A 359 -11.71 0.52 6.28
N PHE A 360 -11.55 0.83 4.98
CA PHE A 360 -11.71 -0.13 3.90
C PHE A 360 -10.55 -1.14 3.85
N ILE A 361 -9.32 -0.65 4.00
CA ILE A 361 -8.10 -1.45 3.99
C ILE A 361 -8.09 -2.38 5.21
N THR A 362 -8.37 -1.85 6.40
CA THR A 362 -8.48 -2.62 7.65
C THR A 362 -9.53 -3.71 7.55
N ALA A 363 -10.73 -3.37 7.05
CA ALA A 363 -11.80 -4.36 6.89
C ALA A 363 -11.40 -5.48 5.91
N TYR A 364 -10.64 -5.15 4.87
CA TYR A 364 -10.13 -6.15 3.92
C TYR A 364 -9.05 -7.04 4.55
N LEU A 365 -8.08 -6.47 5.25
CA LEU A 365 -7.00 -7.22 5.91
C LEU A 365 -7.56 -8.17 6.98
N LYS A 366 -8.56 -7.74 7.74
CA LYS A 366 -9.23 -8.59 8.75
C LYS A 366 -10.08 -9.72 8.17
N MET A 367 -10.39 -9.67 6.87
CA MET A 367 -11.17 -10.72 6.19
C MET A 367 -10.28 -11.89 5.70
N GLN A 368 -8.98 -11.66 5.50
CA GLN A 368 -8.02 -12.68 5.07
C GLN A 368 -7.60 -13.58 6.23
#